data_13e769284c1a6c8caf9b32152887a9e6
#
_entry.id   13e769284c1a6c8caf9b32152887a9e6
#
_cell.length_a   1.000
_cell.length_b   1.000
_cell.length_c   1.000
_cell.angle_alpha   90.00
_cell.angle_beta   90.00
_cell.angle_gamma   90.00
#
_symmetry.space_group_name_H-M   'P 1'
#
loop_
_entity.id
_entity.type
_entity.pdbx_description
1 polymer ?
#
loop_
_entity_poly.entity_id
_entity_poly.type
_entity_poly.pdbx_seq_one_letter_code
_entity_poly.pdbx_strand_id
1 'polypeptide(L)'
;MELKNEEYSVFFCGISKNCAKTISKNLNFLLDFFNNSSFNSYGIFVDSDSRDGTKSLLEKFSSDLENVIYEDLDNLDEAYSNRIERIQISRNRCLEIVSSITQKQKLIYIPIDLDLDLFKYTTVQSFEDLINYCINKNLPNGIFPFSDPYYYDIFALRGSNWVNVNSQYWVQKFKKFIKLGSFVFNYLYIFRHQITSSKYKLKNSKIRSAFGGIGIYKLNEDFNHYKLSKKNPETVSEHIKFNYQFKELEILTTWKVPAPNEHLEYKLLSPNEKIKYFFKTIFFDFVKKKK
;
A
#
# COMPACT_ATOMS: atom_id res chain seq x y z
N MET A 1 17.09 -30.39 0.13
CA MET A 1 17.34 -29.01 -0.34
C MET A 1 16.54 -28.89 -1.63
N GLU A 2 15.34 -28.32 -1.60
CA GLU A 2 14.56 -28.08 -2.81
C GLU A 2 15.27 -27.04 -3.68
N LEU A 3 15.31 -27.27 -4.98
CA LEU A 3 15.89 -26.33 -5.94
C LEU A 3 15.06 -25.07 -5.93
N LYS A 4 15.66 -23.91 -5.67
CA LYS A 4 14.99 -22.61 -5.76
C LYS A 4 14.49 -22.40 -7.18
N ASN A 5 13.32 -21.76 -7.31
CA ASN A 5 12.80 -21.36 -8.63
C ASN A 5 13.67 -20.26 -9.21
N GLU A 6 14.58 -20.62 -10.12
CA GLU A 6 15.57 -19.72 -10.72
C GLU A 6 14.95 -18.82 -11.81
N GLU A 7 13.72 -19.08 -12.24
CA GLU A 7 13.08 -18.32 -13.33
C GLU A 7 12.65 -16.91 -12.89
N TYR A 8 12.24 -16.76 -11.62
CA TYR A 8 11.76 -15.48 -11.06
C TYR A 8 12.58 -15.08 -9.83
N SER A 9 13.00 -13.83 -9.80
CA SER A 9 13.51 -13.20 -8.57
C SER A 9 12.42 -12.39 -7.90
N VAL A 10 12.28 -12.51 -6.58
CA VAL A 10 11.25 -11.87 -5.77
C VAL A 10 11.86 -10.73 -4.96
N PHE A 11 11.34 -9.52 -5.12
CA PHE A 11 11.82 -8.32 -4.45
C PHE A 11 10.76 -7.72 -3.53
N PHE A 12 10.98 -7.81 -2.23
CA PHE A 12 10.21 -7.08 -1.24
C PHE A 12 10.77 -5.66 -1.10
N CYS A 13 9.98 -4.67 -1.48
CA CYS A 13 10.39 -3.27 -1.52
C CYS A 13 9.60 -2.47 -0.47
N GLY A 14 10.20 -2.28 0.69
CA GLY A 14 9.59 -1.60 1.83
C GLY A 14 9.98 -0.13 1.88
N ILE A 15 8.99 0.74 2.07
CA ILE A 15 9.23 2.12 2.47
C ILE A 15 8.81 2.32 3.92
N SER A 16 9.54 3.15 4.65
CA SER A 16 9.28 3.38 6.08
C SER A 16 9.41 4.84 6.48
N LYS A 17 8.63 5.18 7.50
CA LYS A 17 8.78 6.41 8.27
C LYS A 17 8.10 6.25 9.63
N ASN A 18 8.89 6.29 10.72
CA ASN A 18 8.38 6.22 12.10
C ASN A 18 7.45 5.01 12.34
N CYS A 19 7.90 3.82 11.99
CA CYS A 19 7.13 2.57 12.11
C CYS A 19 7.76 1.53 13.05
N ALA A 20 8.66 1.94 13.96
CA ALA A 20 9.35 1.02 14.89
C ALA A 20 8.42 0.09 15.66
N LYS A 21 7.18 0.52 15.96
CA LYS A 21 6.19 -0.29 16.69
C LYS A 21 5.64 -1.47 15.90
N THR A 22 5.60 -1.37 14.58
CA THR A 22 4.95 -2.35 13.69
C THR A 22 5.95 -3.15 12.87
N ILE A 23 7.09 -2.54 12.51
CA ILE A 23 8.05 -3.06 11.55
C ILE A 23 8.59 -4.45 11.93
N SER A 24 8.85 -4.70 13.21
CA SER A 24 9.44 -5.97 13.67
C SER A 24 8.63 -7.20 13.27
N LYS A 25 7.29 -7.09 13.20
CA LYS A 25 6.43 -8.21 12.78
C LYS A 25 6.63 -8.53 11.30
N ASN A 26 6.72 -7.49 10.47
CA ASN A 26 6.98 -7.65 9.04
C ASN A 26 8.38 -8.23 8.80
N LEU A 27 9.41 -7.71 9.51
CA LEU A 27 10.78 -8.20 9.38
C LEU A 27 10.92 -9.66 9.82
N ASN A 28 10.22 -10.09 10.87
CA ASN A 28 10.21 -11.49 11.29
C ASN A 28 9.62 -12.41 10.22
N PHE A 29 8.50 -12.01 9.59
CA PHE A 29 7.95 -12.78 8.49
C PHE A 29 8.89 -12.83 7.28
N LEU A 30 9.52 -11.71 6.95
CA LEU A 30 10.47 -11.64 5.83
C LEU A 30 11.72 -12.49 6.09
N LEU A 31 12.23 -12.49 7.31
CA LEU A 31 13.33 -13.38 7.70
C LEU A 31 12.97 -14.86 7.49
N ASP A 32 11.77 -15.25 7.95
CA ASP A 32 11.26 -16.60 7.77
C ASP A 32 11.07 -16.93 6.28
N PHE A 33 10.56 -15.99 5.49
CA PHE A 33 10.41 -16.14 4.05
C PHE A 33 11.77 -16.29 3.33
N PHE A 34 12.76 -15.47 3.64
CA PHE A 34 14.08 -15.53 3.02
C PHE A 34 14.80 -16.85 3.32
N ASN A 35 14.59 -17.41 4.51
CA ASN A 35 15.21 -18.66 4.94
C ASN A 35 14.51 -19.91 4.37
N ASN A 36 13.18 -19.89 4.22
CA ASN A 36 12.39 -21.09 3.97
C ASN A 36 11.68 -21.10 2.61
N SER A 37 11.70 -19.99 1.87
CA SER A 37 11.04 -19.91 0.56
C SER A 37 11.84 -20.63 -0.53
N SER A 38 11.10 -21.22 -1.47
CA SER A 38 11.64 -21.79 -2.72
C SER A 38 12.09 -20.73 -3.74
N PHE A 39 11.78 -19.45 -3.51
CA PHE A 39 12.17 -18.38 -4.41
C PHE A 39 13.53 -17.76 -4.07
N ASN A 40 14.23 -17.30 -5.10
CA ASN A 40 15.37 -16.39 -4.91
C ASN A 40 14.80 -14.99 -4.55
N SER A 41 14.95 -14.59 -3.29
CA SER A 41 14.26 -13.43 -2.73
C SER A 41 15.21 -12.41 -2.12
N TYR A 42 14.86 -11.13 -2.28
CA TYR A 42 15.63 -9.96 -1.84
C TYR A 42 14.74 -9.01 -1.07
N GLY A 43 15.33 -8.31 -0.08
CA GLY A 43 14.70 -7.21 0.65
C GLY A 43 15.36 -5.89 0.26
N ILE A 44 14.58 -4.88 -0.10
CA ILE A 44 15.04 -3.51 -0.35
C ILE A 44 14.21 -2.58 0.52
N PHE A 45 14.85 -1.93 1.47
CA PHE A 45 14.18 -1.06 2.43
C PHE A 45 14.71 0.36 2.32
N VAL A 46 13.80 1.30 2.15
CA VAL A 46 14.11 2.73 2.06
C VAL A 46 13.38 3.45 3.18
N ASP A 47 14.13 4.06 4.09
CA ASP A 47 13.59 4.94 5.12
C ASP A 47 13.68 6.41 4.71
N SER A 48 12.76 7.21 5.19
CA SER A 48 12.84 8.65 5.03
C SER A 48 12.50 9.35 6.35
N ASP A 49 13.51 9.99 6.93
CA ASP A 49 13.36 10.89 8.07
C ASP A 49 12.77 10.26 9.35
N SER A 50 12.94 8.95 9.59
CA SER A 50 12.50 8.32 10.84
C SER A 50 13.31 8.77 12.06
N ARG A 51 12.62 8.92 13.21
CA ARG A 51 13.18 9.40 14.48
C ARG A 51 12.81 8.52 15.67
N ASP A 52 12.21 7.34 15.43
CA ASP A 52 11.63 6.47 16.48
C ASP A 52 12.33 5.11 16.64
N GLY A 53 13.51 4.94 16.06
CA GLY A 53 14.26 3.68 16.08
C GLY A 53 14.02 2.79 14.85
N THR A 54 13.17 3.19 13.90
CA THR A 54 12.93 2.44 12.63
C THR A 54 14.24 2.19 11.88
N LYS A 55 15.09 3.22 11.73
CA LYS A 55 16.39 3.13 11.05
C LYS A 55 17.27 2.03 11.63
N SER A 56 17.48 2.04 12.95
CA SER A 56 18.34 1.05 13.63
C SER A 56 17.82 -0.39 13.48
N LEU A 57 16.51 -0.58 13.40
CA LEU A 57 15.93 -1.90 13.13
C LEU A 57 16.23 -2.37 11.72
N LEU A 58 16.14 -1.49 10.72
CA LEU A 58 16.43 -1.79 9.33
C LEU A 58 17.92 -1.98 9.07
N GLU A 59 18.77 -1.15 9.66
CA GLU A 59 20.24 -1.29 9.63
C GLU A 59 20.66 -2.67 10.15
N LYS A 60 20.16 -3.04 11.32
CA LYS A 60 20.43 -4.36 11.89
C LYS A 60 19.94 -5.48 10.97
N PHE A 61 18.72 -5.39 10.47
CA PHE A 61 18.14 -6.42 9.62
C PHE A 61 18.94 -6.59 8.32
N SER A 62 19.42 -5.50 7.71
CA SER A 62 20.25 -5.56 6.50
C SER A 62 21.67 -6.03 6.78
N SER A 63 22.24 -5.76 7.95
CA SER A 63 23.58 -6.25 8.30
C SER A 63 23.62 -7.76 8.56
N ASP A 64 22.49 -8.35 8.96
CA ASP A 64 22.39 -9.77 9.28
C ASP A 64 22.12 -10.65 8.03
N LEU A 65 21.81 -10.04 6.86
CA LEU A 65 21.34 -10.74 5.65
C LEU A 65 21.99 -10.18 4.37
N GLU A 66 22.69 -11.04 3.63
CA GLU A 66 23.37 -10.65 2.37
C GLU A 66 22.41 -10.25 1.23
N ASN A 67 21.18 -10.74 1.26
CA ASN A 67 20.13 -10.45 0.26
C ASN A 67 19.23 -9.27 0.65
N VAL A 68 19.62 -8.47 1.64
CA VAL A 68 18.87 -7.30 2.10
C VAL A 68 19.70 -6.04 1.94
N ILE A 69 19.09 -5.03 1.31
CA ILE A 69 19.66 -3.69 1.15
C ILE A 69 18.79 -2.70 1.91
N TYR A 70 19.44 -1.87 2.70
CA TYR A 70 18.83 -0.73 3.39
C TYR A 70 19.46 0.58 2.91
N GLU A 71 18.62 1.58 2.67
CA GLU A 71 19.05 2.94 2.33
C GLU A 71 18.23 3.97 3.09
N ASP A 72 18.90 4.98 3.60
CA ASP A 72 18.31 6.12 4.29
C ASP A 72 18.30 7.35 3.37
N LEU A 73 17.12 7.87 3.08
CA LEU A 73 16.92 9.10 2.32
C LEU A 73 16.62 10.26 3.29
N ASP A 74 17.64 10.69 4.01
CA ASP A 74 17.50 11.83 4.92
C ASP A 74 17.08 13.12 4.21
N ASN A 75 16.41 14.01 4.96
CA ASN A 75 16.00 15.34 4.54
C ASN A 75 14.93 15.42 3.44
N LEU A 76 14.19 14.33 3.18
CA LEU A 76 13.05 14.40 2.26
C LEU A 76 11.93 15.32 2.77
N ASP A 77 11.73 15.41 4.09
CA ASP A 77 10.72 16.30 4.70
C ASP A 77 11.03 17.77 4.43
N GLU A 78 12.32 18.16 4.43
CA GLU A 78 12.77 19.53 4.16
C GLU A 78 12.75 19.83 2.66
N ALA A 79 13.19 18.87 1.84
CA ALA A 79 13.30 19.05 0.40
C ALA A 79 11.93 19.05 -0.31
N TYR A 80 10.97 18.26 0.21
CA TYR A 80 9.67 18.06 -0.43
C TYR A 80 8.52 18.21 0.56
N SER A 81 7.75 19.28 0.45
CA SER A 81 6.57 19.52 1.30
C SER A 81 5.42 18.51 1.05
N ASN A 82 5.33 17.96 -0.16
CA ASN A 82 4.29 17.02 -0.55
C ASN A 82 4.59 15.58 -0.10
N ARG A 83 3.78 15.03 0.81
CA ARG A 83 3.93 13.65 1.30
C ARG A 83 3.90 12.60 0.18
N ILE A 84 3.03 12.77 -0.83
CA ILE A 84 2.92 11.78 -1.93
C ILE A 84 4.18 11.79 -2.79
N GLU A 85 4.81 12.95 -2.95
CA GLU A 85 6.08 13.08 -3.67
C GLU A 85 7.21 12.35 -2.94
N ARG A 86 7.32 12.51 -1.63
CA ARG A 86 8.30 11.77 -0.81
C ARG A 86 8.11 10.25 -0.92
N ILE A 87 6.87 9.77 -0.82
CA ILE A 87 6.53 8.36 -1.01
C ILE A 87 6.94 7.88 -2.41
N GLN A 88 6.67 8.66 -3.45
CA GLN A 88 7.07 8.33 -4.81
C GLN A 88 8.59 8.22 -4.96
N ILE A 89 9.34 9.17 -4.38
CA ILE A 89 10.81 9.16 -4.42
C ILE A 89 11.33 7.87 -3.74
N SER A 90 10.85 7.55 -2.55
CA SER A 90 11.29 6.34 -1.84
C SER A 90 10.95 5.05 -2.60
N ARG A 91 9.74 4.94 -3.20
CA ARG A 91 9.39 3.78 -4.02
C ARG A 91 10.21 3.68 -5.31
N ASN A 92 10.49 4.81 -5.95
CA ASN A 92 11.35 4.82 -7.14
C ASN A 92 12.78 4.41 -6.79
N ARG A 93 13.27 4.84 -5.62
CA ARG A 93 14.60 4.42 -5.17
C ARG A 93 14.68 2.89 -5.00
N CYS A 94 13.64 2.27 -4.45
CA CYS A 94 13.57 0.80 -4.42
C CYS A 94 13.66 0.20 -5.83
N LEU A 95 12.91 0.73 -6.80
CA LEU A 95 12.93 0.22 -8.18
C LEU A 95 14.26 0.44 -8.89
N GLU A 96 14.98 1.53 -8.62
CA GLU A 96 16.32 1.79 -9.11
C GLU A 96 17.32 0.73 -8.60
N ILE A 97 17.23 0.40 -7.30
CA ILE A 97 18.05 -0.65 -6.69
C ILE A 97 17.71 -2.02 -7.31
N VAL A 98 16.41 -2.35 -7.46
CA VAL A 98 16.00 -3.58 -8.19
C VAL A 98 16.63 -3.63 -9.55
N SER A 99 16.56 -2.56 -10.33
CA SER A 99 17.13 -2.50 -11.69
C SER A 99 18.65 -2.66 -11.72
N SER A 100 19.35 -2.23 -10.67
CA SER A 100 20.81 -2.38 -10.58
C SER A 100 21.27 -3.80 -10.26
N ILE A 101 20.44 -4.58 -9.56
CA ILE A 101 20.74 -5.98 -9.17
C ILE A 101 20.43 -6.94 -10.33
N THR A 102 19.36 -6.65 -11.08
CA THR A 102 18.80 -7.60 -12.05
C THR A 102 19.22 -7.30 -13.46
N GLN A 103 19.89 -8.25 -14.08
CA GLN A 103 20.17 -8.27 -15.53
C GLN A 103 19.28 -9.34 -16.18
N LYS A 104 18.21 -8.92 -16.89
CA LYS A 104 17.36 -9.79 -17.74
C LYS A 104 16.62 -10.93 -17.02
N GLN A 105 16.26 -10.78 -15.75
CA GLN A 105 15.47 -11.77 -15.03
C GLN A 105 13.98 -11.37 -15.01
N LYS A 106 13.09 -12.37 -14.95
CA LYS A 106 11.68 -12.13 -14.69
C LYS A 106 11.51 -11.72 -13.21
N LEU A 107 10.81 -10.63 -12.98
CA LEU A 107 10.74 -9.98 -11.66
C LEU A 107 9.36 -10.10 -11.04
N ILE A 108 9.33 -10.46 -9.78
CA ILE A 108 8.18 -10.28 -8.89
C ILE A 108 8.51 -9.12 -7.95
N TYR A 109 7.80 -8.02 -8.12
CA TYR A 109 7.93 -6.80 -7.31
C TYR A 109 6.82 -6.77 -6.27
N ILE A 110 7.20 -6.64 -5.01
CA ILE A 110 6.30 -6.65 -3.87
C ILE A 110 6.51 -5.37 -3.05
N PRO A 111 5.88 -4.25 -3.41
CA PRO A 111 5.88 -3.06 -2.57
C PRO A 111 5.12 -3.32 -1.28
N ILE A 112 5.69 -2.88 -0.15
CA ILE A 112 5.10 -3.01 1.19
C ILE A 112 5.17 -1.70 1.96
N ASP A 113 4.12 -1.41 2.74
CA ASP A 113 4.08 -0.34 3.73
C ASP A 113 4.41 -0.94 5.12
N LEU A 114 5.57 -0.61 5.67
CA LEU A 114 6.08 -1.24 6.89
C LEU A 114 5.39 -0.77 8.18
N ASP A 115 4.50 0.21 8.08
CA ASP A 115 3.67 0.72 9.18
C ASP A 115 2.42 -0.11 9.48
N LEU A 116 2.16 -1.17 8.69
CA LEU A 116 1.04 -2.10 8.84
C LEU A 116 1.52 -3.50 9.23
N ASP A 117 0.69 -4.28 9.93
CA ASP A 117 0.94 -5.70 10.23
C ASP A 117 0.47 -6.58 9.06
N LEU A 118 1.22 -6.53 7.95
CA LEU A 118 0.77 -7.04 6.65
C LEU A 118 0.64 -8.56 6.59
N PHE A 119 1.46 -9.28 7.34
CA PHE A 119 1.53 -10.74 7.27
C PHE A 119 0.78 -11.45 8.41
N LYS A 120 -0.04 -10.72 9.18
CA LYS A 120 -0.79 -11.25 10.33
C LYS A 120 -1.59 -12.53 10.04
N TYR A 121 -2.12 -12.65 8.84
CA TYR A 121 -2.99 -13.77 8.42
C TYR A 121 -2.33 -14.67 7.37
N THR A 122 -1.01 -14.55 7.18
CA THR A 122 -0.28 -15.15 6.07
C THR A 122 0.88 -15.98 6.60
N THR A 123 1.04 -17.21 6.11
CA THR A 123 2.22 -18.06 6.32
C THR A 123 3.16 -17.97 5.12
N VAL A 124 4.42 -18.36 5.24
CA VAL A 124 5.37 -18.42 4.11
C VAL A 124 4.78 -19.21 2.95
N GLN A 125 4.27 -20.42 3.19
CA GLN A 125 3.67 -21.26 2.15
C GLN A 125 2.49 -20.58 1.46
N SER A 126 1.56 -20.00 2.23
CA SER A 126 0.40 -19.31 1.61
C SER A 126 0.81 -18.08 0.81
N PHE A 127 1.91 -17.43 1.16
CA PHE A 127 2.45 -16.31 0.40
C PHE A 127 3.14 -16.76 -0.89
N GLU A 128 3.88 -17.87 -0.85
CA GLU A 128 4.40 -18.52 -2.06
C GLU A 128 3.29 -18.92 -3.03
N ASP A 129 2.18 -19.43 -2.52
CA ASP A 129 1.02 -19.79 -3.33
C ASP A 129 0.44 -18.56 -4.05
N LEU A 130 0.45 -17.37 -3.41
CA LEU A 130 0.05 -16.10 -4.03
C LEU A 130 1.04 -15.66 -5.13
N ILE A 131 2.34 -15.81 -4.88
CA ILE A 131 3.36 -15.52 -5.90
C ILE A 131 3.18 -16.47 -7.10
N ASN A 132 3.04 -17.77 -6.84
CA ASN A 132 2.80 -18.77 -7.88
C ASN A 132 1.50 -18.51 -8.65
N TYR A 133 0.44 -18.06 -7.98
CA TYR A 133 -0.79 -17.62 -8.63
C TYR A 133 -0.54 -16.48 -9.61
N CYS A 134 0.26 -15.47 -9.22
CA CYS A 134 0.61 -14.34 -10.07
C CYS A 134 1.51 -14.76 -11.26
N ILE A 135 2.41 -15.73 -11.05
CA ILE A 135 3.32 -16.23 -12.09
C ILE A 135 2.60 -17.08 -13.12
N ASN A 136 1.82 -18.06 -12.67
CA ASN A 136 1.29 -19.16 -13.50
C ASN A 136 0.07 -18.76 -14.34
N LYS A 137 -0.61 -17.68 -14.02
CA LYS A 137 -1.65 -17.16 -14.88
C LYS A 137 -1.05 -16.25 -15.93
N ASN A 138 -1.54 -16.39 -17.17
CA ASN A 138 -1.27 -15.37 -18.18
C ASN A 138 -1.74 -13.98 -17.71
N LEU A 139 -2.63 -13.93 -16.76
CA LEU A 139 -3.27 -12.81 -16.08
C LEU A 139 -3.67 -13.25 -14.66
N PRO A 140 -3.66 -12.40 -13.62
CA PRO A 140 -3.38 -10.95 -13.63
C PRO A 140 -1.89 -10.61 -13.63
N ASN A 141 -1.56 -9.36 -14.03
CA ASN A 141 -0.19 -8.83 -13.90
C ASN A 141 0.11 -8.30 -12.49
N GLY A 142 -0.92 -8.13 -11.65
CA GLY A 142 -0.78 -7.71 -10.26
C GLY A 142 -1.97 -8.15 -9.42
N ILE A 143 -1.70 -8.56 -8.19
CA ILE A 143 -2.69 -8.98 -7.20
C ILE A 143 -2.54 -8.20 -5.91
N PHE A 144 -3.68 -7.98 -5.24
CA PHE A 144 -3.75 -7.21 -4.00
C PHE A 144 -4.58 -7.94 -2.96
N PRO A 145 -4.29 -7.73 -1.66
CA PRO A 145 -5.13 -8.26 -0.60
C PRO A 145 -6.46 -7.52 -0.49
N PHE A 146 -7.43 -8.16 0.13
CA PHE A 146 -8.61 -7.51 0.65
C PHE A 146 -8.41 -7.19 2.13
N SER A 147 -8.52 -5.92 2.50
CA SER A 147 -8.37 -5.53 3.91
C SER A 147 -9.58 -5.95 4.76
N ASP A 148 -9.33 -6.53 5.92
CA ASP A 148 -10.34 -7.02 6.86
C ASP A 148 -10.49 -6.10 8.08
N PRO A 149 -11.71 -5.76 8.52
CA PRO A 149 -13.03 -6.22 8.05
C PRO A 149 -13.60 -5.45 6.85
N TYR A 150 -13.02 -4.31 6.47
CA TYR A 150 -13.45 -3.49 5.32
C TYR A 150 -12.25 -3.10 4.49
N TYR A 151 -12.44 -3.04 3.17
CA TYR A 151 -11.41 -2.48 2.28
C TYR A 151 -11.23 -1.00 2.60
N TYR A 152 -10.02 -0.60 3.00
CA TYR A 152 -9.77 0.75 3.53
C TYR A 152 -9.12 1.70 2.51
N ASP A 153 -8.27 1.21 1.60
CA ASP A 153 -7.43 2.05 0.74
C ASP A 153 -8.20 2.58 -0.49
N ILE A 154 -9.16 3.44 -0.23
CA ILE A 154 -10.03 4.04 -1.25
C ILE A 154 -9.27 5.03 -2.15
N PHE A 155 -8.14 5.58 -1.68
CA PHE A 155 -7.37 6.54 -2.46
C PHE A 155 -6.59 5.88 -3.61
N ALA A 156 -6.04 4.71 -3.40
CA ALA A 156 -5.38 3.92 -4.44
C ALA A 156 -6.38 3.13 -5.32
N LEU A 157 -7.64 3.01 -4.89
CA LEU A 157 -8.62 2.16 -5.56
C LEU A 157 -9.22 2.81 -6.81
N ARG A 158 -9.23 2.06 -7.93
CA ARG A 158 -10.01 2.36 -9.14
C ARG A 158 -10.62 1.07 -9.68
N GLY A 159 -11.95 1.02 -9.75
CA GLY A 159 -12.68 -0.14 -10.24
C GLY A 159 -14.01 0.26 -10.89
N SER A 160 -14.42 -0.42 -11.97
CA SER A 160 -15.53 -0.03 -12.83
C SER A 160 -16.87 0.13 -12.09
N ASN A 161 -17.20 -0.81 -11.21
CA ASN A 161 -18.47 -0.84 -10.47
C ASN A 161 -18.29 -0.50 -8.98
N TRP A 162 -17.17 0.11 -8.60
CA TRP A 162 -16.86 0.41 -7.21
C TRP A 162 -16.42 1.87 -7.02
N VAL A 163 -15.15 2.19 -7.24
CA VAL A 163 -14.61 3.56 -7.15
C VAL A 163 -13.96 3.89 -8.48
N ASN A 164 -14.55 4.85 -9.21
CA ASN A 164 -14.03 5.26 -10.51
C ASN A 164 -13.67 6.76 -10.57
N VAL A 165 -13.67 7.42 -9.42
CA VAL A 165 -13.36 8.84 -9.27
C VAL A 165 -12.16 9.05 -8.37
N ASN A 166 -11.51 10.19 -8.49
CA ASN A 166 -10.44 10.58 -7.58
C ASN A 166 -11.02 11.06 -6.23
N SER A 167 -11.24 10.11 -5.32
CA SER A 167 -11.82 10.38 -4.00
C SER A 167 -10.96 11.36 -3.19
N GLN A 168 -9.63 11.25 -3.25
CA GLN A 168 -8.71 12.13 -2.54
C GLN A 168 -8.84 13.58 -3.01
N TYR A 169 -8.88 13.82 -4.33
CA TYR A 169 -9.09 15.16 -4.90
C TYR A 169 -10.38 15.79 -4.41
N TRP A 170 -11.50 15.07 -4.49
CA TRP A 170 -12.79 15.61 -4.09
C TRP A 170 -12.87 15.93 -2.61
N VAL A 171 -12.35 15.03 -1.75
CA VAL A 171 -12.30 15.27 -0.31
C VAL A 171 -11.46 16.51 0.03
N GLN A 172 -10.27 16.67 -0.58
CA GLN A 172 -9.41 17.82 -0.32
C GLN A 172 -9.99 19.12 -0.87
N LYS A 173 -10.54 19.10 -2.09
CA LYS A 173 -11.16 20.26 -2.71
C LYS A 173 -12.29 20.82 -1.84
N PHE A 174 -13.15 19.96 -1.32
CA PHE A 174 -14.31 20.40 -0.55
C PHE A 174 -14.00 20.70 0.92
N LYS A 175 -12.91 20.16 1.49
CA LYS A 175 -12.41 20.62 2.80
C LYS A 175 -12.16 22.14 2.85
N LYS A 176 -11.80 22.74 1.72
CA LYS A 176 -11.52 24.20 1.63
C LYS A 176 -12.79 25.05 1.57
N PHE A 177 -13.91 24.52 1.08
CA PHE A 177 -15.09 25.32 0.75
C PHE A 177 -16.21 25.30 1.78
N ILE A 178 -16.50 24.16 2.41
CA ILE A 178 -17.65 24.02 3.30
C ILE A 178 -17.30 23.07 4.45
N LYS A 179 -17.37 23.55 5.69
CA LYS A 179 -17.06 22.75 6.86
C LYS A 179 -18.08 21.61 7.10
N LEU A 180 -19.36 21.86 6.91
CA LEU A 180 -20.43 20.86 6.88
C LEU A 180 -20.20 19.83 5.76
N GLY A 181 -19.59 20.27 4.64
CA GLY A 181 -19.26 19.42 3.50
C GLY A 181 -18.22 18.35 3.79
N SER A 182 -17.30 18.56 4.74
CA SER A 182 -16.22 17.61 4.99
C SER A 182 -16.71 16.21 5.37
N PHE A 183 -17.72 16.11 6.27
CA PHE A 183 -18.33 14.81 6.61
C PHE A 183 -19.07 14.20 5.41
N VAL A 184 -19.92 15.00 4.74
CA VAL A 184 -20.69 14.54 3.58
C VAL A 184 -19.77 14.02 2.49
N PHE A 185 -18.68 14.73 2.20
CA PHE A 185 -17.72 14.31 1.16
C PHE A 185 -16.89 13.10 1.60
N ASN A 186 -16.47 13.00 2.87
CA ASN A 186 -15.86 11.78 3.40
C ASN A 186 -16.81 10.59 3.29
N TYR A 187 -18.10 10.78 3.59
CA TYR A 187 -19.10 9.73 3.43
C TYR A 187 -19.26 9.32 1.97
N LEU A 188 -19.45 10.28 1.07
CA LEU A 188 -19.69 10.02 -0.35
C LEU A 188 -18.49 9.43 -1.08
N TYR A 189 -17.26 9.83 -0.72
CA TYR A 189 -16.06 9.47 -1.47
C TYR A 189 -15.15 8.46 -0.77
N ILE A 190 -15.34 8.23 0.52
CA ILE A 190 -14.55 7.25 1.30
C ILE A 190 -15.47 6.23 1.96
N PHE A 191 -16.23 6.63 2.98
CA PHE A 191 -16.87 5.69 3.90
C PHE A 191 -17.85 4.74 3.21
N ARG A 192 -18.69 5.20 2.30
CA ARG A 192 -19.61 4.33 1.57
C ARG A 192 -18.93 3.27 0.72
N HIS A 193 -17.68 3.54 0.29
CA HIS A 193 -16.89 2.63 -0.53
C HIS A 193 -16.06 1.63 0.28
N GLN A 194 -15.90 1.85 1.57
CA GLN A 194 -15.32 0.87 2.49
C GLN A 194 -16.34 -0.25 2.71
N ILE A 195 -16.19 -1.33 2.01
CA ILE A 195 -17.12 -2.48 1.98
C ILE A 195 -16.46 -3.75 2.47
N THR A 196 -17.26 -4.73 2.89
CA THR A 196 -16.81 -6.07 3.25
C THR A 196 -16.47 -6.90 2.02
N SER A 197 -15.72 -7.98 2.19
CA SER A 197 -15.36 -8.92 1.12
C SER A 197 -16.61 -9.53 0.43
N SER A 198 -17.65 -9.84 1.20
CA SER A 198 -18.93 -10.35 0.65
C SER A 198 -19.58 -9.35 -0.30
N LYS A 199 -19.62 -8.05 0.09
CA LYS A 199 -20.15 -6.99 -0.77
C LYS A 199 -19.29 -6.74 -2.01
N TYR A 200 -17.97 -6.89 -1.89
CA TYR A 200 -17.06 -6.75 -3.02
C TYR A 200 -17.34 -7.83 -4.09
N LYS A 201 -17.49 -9.10 -3.69
CA LYS A 201 -17.80 -10.19 -4.62
C LYS A 201 -19.06 -9.92 -5.47
N LEU A 202 -20.07 -9.23 -4.89
CA LEU A 202 -21.29 -8.87 -5.61
C LEU A 202 -21.11 -7.72 -6.62
N LYS A 203 -20.00 -6.96 -6.53
CA LYS A 203 -19.77 -5.80 -7.41
C LYS A 203 -19.28 -6.17 -8.80
N ASN A 204 -18.69 -7.33 -8.99
CA ASN A 204 -18.08 -7.75 -10.26
C ASN A 204 -17.26 -6.61 -10.90
N SER A 205 -16.36 -6.02 -10.12
CA SER A 205 -15.64 -4.81 -10.50
C SER A 205 -14.33 -5.17 -11.21
N LYS A 206 -14.15 -4.65 -12.43
CA LYS A 206 -12.84 -4.70 -13.09
C LYS A 206 -11.93 -3.70 -12.42
N ILE A 207 -10.86 -4.19 -11.78
CA ILE A 207 -9.87 -3.38 -11.06
C ILE A 207 -8.85 -2.79 -12.04
N ARG A 208 -8.58 -1.51 -11.91
CA ARG A 208 -7.55 -0.78 -12.65
C ARG A 208 -6.46 -0.23 -11.75
N SER A 209 -6.73 -0.12 -10.45
CA SER A 209 -5.76 0.25 -9.44
C SER A 209 -6.27 -0.20 -8.08
N ALA A 210 -5.36 -0.72 -7.25
CA ALA A 210 -5.55 -1.03 -5.85
C ALA A 210 -4.18 -1.06 -5.15
N PHE A 211 -4.17 -1.15 -3.81
CA PHE A 211 -2.95 -1.42 -3.07
C PHE A 211 -3.27 -2.11 -1.73
N GLY A 212 -3.63 -1.36 -0.67
CA GLY A 212 -3.96 -1.96 0.63
C GLY A 212 -2.74 -2.27 1.49
N GLY A 213 -1.62 -1.55 1.30
CA GLY A 213 -0.37 -1.69 2.05
C GLY A 213 0.63 -2.70 1.47
N ILE A 214 0.18 -3.60 0.58
CA ILE A 214 1.02 -4.58 -0.12
C ILE A 214 0.40 -4.93 -1.47
N GLY A 215 1.23 -5.29 -2.45
CA GLY A 215 0.81 -5.84 -3.74
C GLY A 215 1.87 -6.79 -4.29
N ILE A 216 1.49 -7.73 -5.14
CA ILE A 216 2.42 -8.59 -5.87
C ILE A 216 2.27 -8.28 -7.35
N TYR A 217 3.34 -7.87 -8.01
CA TYR A 217 3.36 -7.51 -9.42
C TYR A 217 4.36 -8.36 -10.20
N LYS A 218 3.92 -8.86 -11.33
CA LYS A 218 4.82 -9.45 -12.33
C LYS A 218 5.30 -8.32 -13.24
N LEU A 219 6.56 -7.93 -13.10
CA LEU A 219 7.17 -6.89 -13.92
C LEU A 219 7.82 -7.49 -15.17
N ASN A 220 7.69 -6.77 -16.28
CA ASN A 220 8.48 -6.97 -17.48
C ASN A 220 9.73 -6.08 -17.43
N GLU A 221 10.70 -6.32 -18.29
CA GLU A 221 11.96 -5.55 -18.36
C GLU A 221 11.73 -4.04 -18.52
N ASP A 222 10.69 -3.61 -19.24
CA ASP A 222 10.35 -2.21 -19.54
C ASP A 222 9.31 -1.61 -18.58
N PHE A 223 9.34 -1.97 -17.29
CA PHE A 223 8.37 -1.40 -16.36
C PHE A 223 8.61 0.11 -16.11
N ASN A 224 7.51 0.84 -15.92
CA ASN A 224 7.60 2.26 -15.59
C ASN A 224 7.71 2.49 -14.08
N HIS A 225 8.52 3.48 -13.70
CA HIS A 225 8.59 3.99 -12.34
C HIS A 225 7.29 4.69 -11.90
N TYR A 226 7.15 4.90 -10.60
CA TYR A 226 6.05 5.70 -10.05
C TYR A 226 6.13 7.15 -10.57
N LYS A 227 4.97 7.71 -10.95
CA LYS A 227 4.88 9.08 -11.49
C LYS A 227 3.75 9.82 -10.82
N LEU A 228 3.98 11.06 -10.42
CA LEU A 228 2.92 11.94 -9.91
C LEU A 228 1.98 12.42 -11.02
N SER A 229 0.79 12.83 -10.62
CA SER A 229 -0.12 13.52 -11.51
C SER A 229 0.40 14.93 -11.80
N LYS A 230 0.62 15.26 -13.08
CA LYS A 230 1.05 16.63 -13.47
C LYS A 230 0.04 17.72 -13.09
N LYS A 231 -1.27 17.41 -13.09
CA LYS A 231 -2.33 18.40 -12.82
C LYS A 231 -2.60 18.61 -11.33
N ASN A 232 -2.49 17.58 -10.49
CA ASN A 232 -2.80 17.65 -9.06
C ASN A 232 -1.93 16.61 -8.31
N PRO A 233 -0.62 16.87 -8.15
CA PRO A 233 0.30 15.88 -7.55
C PRO A 233 -0.06 15.52 -6.10
N GLU A 234 -0.65 16.47 -5.37
CA GLU A 234 -1.01 16.28 -3.94
C GLU A 234 -2.28 15.45 -3.71
N THR A 235 -3.03 15.15 -4.77
CA THR A 235 -4.39 14.60 -4.64
C THR A 235 -4.58 13.28 -5.33
N VAL A 236 -3.51 12.63 -5.81
CA VAL A 236 -3.58 11.34 -6.50
C VAL A 236 -2.54 10.42 -5.92
N SER A 237 -2.98 9.28 -5.36
CA SER A 237 -2.05 8.24 -4.90
C SER A 237 -1.08 7.85 -6.01
N GLU A 238 0.19 7.67 -5.68
CA GLU A 238 1.27 7.29 -6.58
C GLU A 238 1.00 5.95 -7.27
N HIS A 239 0.26 5.05 -6.60
CA HIS A 239 -0.12 3.75 -7.16
C HIS A 239 -1.03 3.85 -8.39
N ILE A 240 -1.82 4.92 -8.52
CA ILE A 240 -2.78 5.02 -9.62
C ILE A 240 -2.09 4.96 -10.98
N LYS A 241 -1.06 5.77 -11.18
CA LYS A 241 -0.32 5.79 -12.44
C LYS A 241 0.56 4.56 -12.62
N PHE A 242 1.16 4.08 -11.54
CA PHE A 242 1.95 2.87 -11.57
C PHE A 242 1.09 1.68 -12.01
N ASN A 243 -0.11 1.55 -11.46
CA ASN A 243 -1.02 0.47 -11.76
C ASN A 243 -1.58 0.52 -13.19
N TYR A 244 -1.70 1.70 -13.78
CA TYR A 244 -2.26 1.84 -15.14
C TYR A 244 -1.36 1.26 -16.26
N GLN A 245 -0.13 0.90 -15.97
CA GLN A 245 0.73 0.19 -16.93
C GLN A 245 0.33 -1.28 -17.09
N PHE A 246 -0.40 -1.85 -16.13
CA PHE A 246 -0.81 -3.25 -16.14
C PHE A 246 -2.19 -3.44 -16.77
N LYS A 247 -2.33 -4.49 -17.58
CA LYS A 247 -3.59 -4.78 -18.28
C LYS A 247 -4.66 -5.33 -17.36
N GLU A 248 -4.26 -6.21 -16.44
CA GLU A 248 -5.18 -6.88 -15.52
C GLU A 248 -4.64 -6.89 -14.09
N LEU A 249 -5.49 -6.43 -13.20
CA LEU A 249 -5.24 -6.35 -11.77
C LEU A 249 -6.40 -6.99 -11.02
N GLU A 250 -6.10 -7.68 -9.92
CA GLU A 250 -7.10 -8.40 -9.14
C GLU A 250 -6.95 -8.13 -7.64
N ILE A 251 -8.08 -7.98 -6.94
CA ILE A 251 -8.14 -8.00 -5.48
C ILE A 251 -8.62 -9.39 -5.05
N LEU A 252 -7.78 -10.12 -4.32
CA LEU A 252 -8.09 -11.45 -3.84
C LEU A 252 -8.77 -11.37 -2.46
N THR A 253 -10.01 -11.84 -2.37
CA THR A 253 -10.74 -11.87 -1.09
C THR A 253 -10.27 -12.98 -0.14
N THR A 254 -9.50 -13.94 -0.65
CA THR A 254 -8.84 -15.00 0.10
C THR A 254 -7.53 -14.55 0.74
N TRP A 255 -6.86 -13.57 0.14
CA TRP A 255 -5.69 -12.93 0.72
C TRP A 255 -6.11 -11.72 1.55
N LYS A 256 -5.91 -11.79 2.86
CA LYS A 256 -6.35 -10.76 3.79
C LYS A 256 -5.18 -10.07 4.49
N VAL A 257 -5.34 -8.77 4.71
CA VAL A 257 -4.47 -7.95 5.58
C VAL A 257 -5.34 -7.18 6.57
N PRO A 258 -4.85 -6.86 7.77
CA PRO A 258 -5.62 -6.05 8.70
C PRO A 258 -5.78 -4.62 8.16
N ALA A 259 -6.99 -4.09 8.22
CA ALA A 259 -7.20 -2.67 7.96
C ALA A 259 -6.84 -1.83 9.20
N PRO A 260 -6.12 -0.71 9.07
CA PRO A 260 -5.83 0.19 10.19
C PRO A 260 -7.12 0.77 10.77
N ASN A 261 -7.27 0.71 12.10
CA ASN A 261 -8.47 1.22 12.78
C ASN A 261 -8.72 2.70 12.51
N GLU A 262 -7.66 3.50 12.40
CA GLU A 262 -7.72 4.93 12.08
C GLU A 262 -8.37 5.23 10.73
N HIS A 263 -8.23 4.33 9.75
CA HIS A 263 -8.88 4.43 8.44
C HIS A 263 -10.33 3.93 8.44
N LEU A 264 -10.72 3.17 9.46
CA LEU A 264 -12.06 2.59 9.60
C LEU A 264 -12.90 3.24 10.72
N GLU A 265 -12.41 4.29 11.36
CA GLU A 265 -13.03 4.90 12.54
C GLU A 265 -14.56 5.02 12.41
N TYR A 266 -15.05 5.65 11.34
CA TYR A 266 -16.48 5.79 11.11
C TYR A 266 -17.24 4.45 10.91
N LYS A 267 -16.61 3.48 10.26
CA LYS A 267 -17.24 2.17 9.97
C LYS A 267 -17.43 1.31 11.20
N LEU A 268 -16.51 1.41 12.14
CA LEU A 268 -16.50 0.63 13.37
C LEU A 268 -17.46 1.19 14.45
N LEU A 269 -17.95 2.43 14.28
CA LEU A 269 -18.92 3.03 15.20
C LEU A 269 -20.27 2.32 15.17
N SER A 270 -20.89 2.21 16.33
CA SER A 270 -22.30 1.83 16.46
C SER A 270 -23.23 2.89 15.84
N PRO A 271 -24.51 2.58 15.56
CA PRO A 271 -25.45 3.56 15.00
C PRO A 271 -25.55 4.87 15.82
N ASN A 272 -25.60 4.77 17.16
CA ASN A 272 -25.67 5.93 18.04
C ASN A 272 -24.38 6.76 18.01
N GLU A 273 -23.22 6.12 17.95
CA GLU A 273 -21.93 6.79 17.84
C GLU A 273 -21.76 7.46 16.46
N LYS A 274 -22.26 6.88 15.36
CA LYS A 274 -22.28 7.52 14.05
C LYS A 274 -23.06 8.83 14.05
N ILE A 275 -24.20 8.86 14.74
CA ILE A 275 -24.97 10.09 14.93
C ILE A 275 -24.18 11.12 15.73
N LYS A 276 -23.55 10.71 16.84
CA LYS A 276 -22.67 11.59 17.63
C LYS A 276 -21.46 12.09 16.81
N TYR A 277 -20.83 11.21 16.05
CA TYR A 277 -19.70 11.55 15.17
C TYR A 277 -20.11 12.59 14.12
N PHE A 278 -21.29 12.42 13.50
CA PHE A 278 -21.86 13.38 12.57
C PHE A 278 -22.03 14.76 13.22
N PHE A 279 -22.71 14.84 14.38
CA PHE A 279 -22.92 16.10 15.09
C PHE A 279 -21.58 16.71 15.56
N LYS A 280 -20.66 15.92 16.12
CA LYS A 280 -19.34 16.39 16.54
C LYS A 280 -18.58 17.01 15.39
N THR A 281 -18.57 16.38 14.21
CA THR A 281 -17.86 16.90 13.04
C THR A 281 -18.45 18.22 12.56
N ILE A 282 -19.79 18.38 12.62
CA ILE A 282 -20.48 19.62 12.28
C ILE A 282 -20.19 20.71 13.32
N PHE A 283 -20.32 20.43 14.62
CA PHE A 283 -20.16 21.44 15.67
C PHE A 283 -18.70 21.85 15.87
N PHE A 284 -17.73 20.94 15.81
CA PHE A 284 -16.32 21.28 15.96
C PHE A 284 -15.84 22.25 14.87
N ASP A 285 -16.40 22.11 13.70
CA ASP A 285 -16.12 23.00 12.57
C ASP A 285 -16.75 24.40 12.78
N PHE A 286 -17.82 24.52 13.56
CA PHE A 286 -18.42 25.83 13.91
C PHE A 286 -17.63 26.58 15.00
N VAL A 287 -17.08 25.88 16.00
CA VAL A 287 -16.40 26.51 17.15
C VAL A 287 -15.00 27.04 16.77
N LYS A 288 -14.26 26.39 15.87
CA LYS A 288 -12.95 26.88 15.39
C LYS A 288 -13.01 28.16 14.55
N LYS A 289 -14.18 28.63 14.12
CA LYS A 289 -14.33 29.88 13.35
C LYS A 289 -14.51 31.12 14.23
N LYS A 290 -14.61 30.97 15.55
CA LYS A 290 -14.80 32.12 16.48
C LYS A 290 -13.55 32.48 17.28
N LYS A 291 -12.36 31.94 16.90
CA LYS A 291 -11.08 32.38 17.45
C LYS A 291 -10.17 32.89 16.35
#